data_6ffd05a82bb03324315ac039c6f3e653
#
_entry.id   6ffd05a82bb03324315ac039c6f3e653
#
_cell.length_a   1.000
_cell.length_b   1.000
_cell.length_c   1.000
_cell.angle_alpha   90.00
_cell.angle_beta   90.00
_cell.angle_gamma   90.00
#
_symmetry.space_group_name_H-M   'P 1'
#
loop_
_entity.id
_entity.type
_entity.pdbx_description
1 polymer ?
#
loop_
_entity_poly.entity_id
_entity_poly.type
_entity_poly.pdbx_seq_one_letter_code
_entity_poly.pdbx_strand_id
1 'polypeptide(L)'
;DMQVTGGCGSTEAMMSTMLATLDPGDEVVMFEPFYENYGPDAILSGAVPRYVTLHEPDWTVDPDALAAAFNDRTRAIIINTPNNPTGKVFTRAELTTIAELCRRWDVLAITDEIYEHIIYDGCRHVPLAAIDGMADRTVTLNSLSKTYSVTGWRVGWAISPPGLTGAIRKVHDFLTVGAAAPLQEAGAVALSFPETYYAELAAGYQRRRDMLLALLEPRGFGCFPPRG
;
A
#
# COMPACT_ATOMS: atom_id res chain seq x y z
N ASP A 1 -4.07 5.32 21.79
CA ASP A 1 -3.73 4.78 20.52
C ASP A 1 -2.83 3.56 20.54
N MET A 2 -3.45 2.37 20.63
CA MET A 2 -2.73 1.10 20.68
C MET A 2 -2.52 0.47 19.30
N GLN A 3 -2.94 1.12 18.21
CA GLN A 3 -2.94 0.55 16.86
C GLN A 3 -2.20 1.41 15.83
N VAL A 4 -1.79 2.63 16.16
CA VAL A 4 -1.14 3.55 15.21
C VAL A 4 0.30 3.83 15.62
N THR A 5 1.22 3.68 14.67
CA THR A 5 2.62 4.11 14.79
C THR A 5 2.87 5.22 13.78
N GLY A 6 3.14 6.44 14.26
CA GLY A 6 3.57 7.55 13.40
C GLY A 6 5.06 7.46 13.10
N GLY A 7 5.45 7.70 11.86
CA GLY A 7 6.83 7.56 11.41
C GLY A 7 7.22 8.51 10.29
N CYS A 8 8.44 8.37 9.77
CA CYS A 8 9.04 9.22 8.74
C CYS A 8 8.57 8.86 7.31
N GLY A 9 7.27 8.89 7.08
CA GLY A 9 6.61 8.52 5.84
C GLY A 9 6.31 7.02 5.74
N SER A 10 5.50 6.63 4.73
CA SER A 10 5.15 5.22 4.52
C SER A 10 6.36 4.33 4.20
N THR A 11 7.43 4.88 3.64
CA THR A 11 8.67 4.14 3.37
C THR A 11 9.31 3.60 4.65
N GLU A 12 9.42 4.43 5.69
CA GLU A 12 9.94 4.00 6.99
C GLU A 12 8.95 3.07 7.69
N ALA A 13 7.64 3.35 7.58
CA ALA A 13 6.59 2.48 8.11
C ALA A 13 6.62 1.08 7.47
N MET A 14 6.91 0.96 6.17
CA MET A 14 7.12 -0.31 5.47
C MET A 14 8.33 -1.05 6.03
N MET A 15 9.48 -0.38 6.07
CA MET A 15 10.72 -0.98 6.55
C MET A 15 10.62 -1.43 8.01
N SER A 16 10.05 -0.59 8.88
CA SER A 16 9.86 -0.95 10.30
C SER A 16 8.89 -2.12 10.47
N THR A 17 7.85 -2.21 9.62
CA THR A 17 6.92 -3.34 9.61
C THR A 17 7.63 -4.62 9.20
N MET A 18 8.38 -4.61 8.10
CA MET A 18 9.09 -5.80 7.63
C MET A 18 10.14 -6.29 8.64
N LEU A 19 10.95 -5.40 9.19
CA LEU A 19 11.95 -5.76 10.20
C LEU A 19 11.33 -6.27 11.51
N ALA A 20 10.09 -5.86 11.81
CA ALA A 20 9.39 -6.29 13.02
C ALA A 20 8.67 -7.63 12.85
N THR A 21 8.42 -8.08 11.61
CA THR A 21 7.50 -9.20 11.33
C THR A 21 8.11 -10.33 10.51
N LEU A 22 9.31 -10.13 9.94
CA LEU A 22 9.97 -11.09 9.06
C LEU A 22 11.29 -11.55 9.67
N ASP A 23 11.56 -12.84 9.56
CA ASP A 23 12.83 -13.46 9.89
C ASP A 23 13.63 -13.82 8.62
N PRO A 24 14.95 -13.99 8.71
CA PRO A 24 15.78 -14.42 7.58
C PRO A 24 15.28 -15.74 6.97
N GLY A 25 14.99 -15.72 5.67
CA GLY A 25 14.48 -16.87 4.90
C GLY A 25 12.97 -16.94 4.80
N ASP A 26 12.22 -16.08 5.47
CA ASP A 26 10.79 -15.90 5.23
C ASP A 26 10.53 -15.42 3.80
N GLU A 27 9.39 -15.77 3.24
CA GLU A 27 9.01 -15.36 1.91
C GLU A 27 7.91 -14.29 1.95
N VAL A 28 8.07 -13.28 1.07
CA VAL A 28 7.11 -12.17 0.92
C VAL A 28 6.56 -12.18 -0.49
N VAL A 29 5.25 -12.37 -0.63
CA VAL A 29 4.56 -12.26 -1.92
C VAL A 29 4.33 -10.79 -2.25
N MET A 30 4.62 -10.39 -3.48
CA MET A 30 4.34 -9.04 -3.98
C MET A 30 3.97 -9.07 -5.45
N PHE A 31 3.11 -8.14 -5.86
CA PHE A 31 2.69 -8.02 -7.25
C PHE A 31 3.70 -7.20 -8.06
N GLU A 32 3.97 -7.60 -9.29
CA GLU A 32 4.78 -6.82 -10.23
C GLU A 32 3.95 -6.36 -11.45
N PRO A 33 4.18 -5.11 -11.94
CA PRO A 33 5.18 -4.16 -11.47
C PRO A 33 4.79 -3.54 -10.11
N PHE A 34 5.81 -3.14 -9.33
CA PHE A 34 5.64 -2.62 -7.97
C PHE A 34 6.47 -1.34 -7.74
N TYR A 35 6.16 -0.64 -6.66
CA TYR A 35 6.96 0.49 -6.20
C TYR A 35 8.34 0.01 -5.74
N GLU A 36 9.38 0.65 -6.23
CA GLU A 36 10.78 0.23 -6.18
C GLU A 36 11.30 -0.20 -4.80
N ASN A 37 10.73 0.30 -3.70
CA ASN A 37 11.24 0.01 -2.36
C ASN A 37 10.87 -1.40 -1.85
N TYR A 38 9.77 -2.00 -2.28
CA TYR A 38 9.27 -3.23 -1.65
C TYR A 38 10.24 -4.41 -1.76
N GLY A 39 10.83 -4.60 -2.94
CA GLY A 39 11.82 -5.65 -3.15
C GLY A 39 13.09 -5.45 -2.28
N PRO A 40 13.75 -4.28 -2.35
CA PRO A 40 14.87 -3.95 -1.49
C PRO A 40 14.56 -4.05 0.01
N ASP A 41 13.39 -3.56 0.47
CA ASP A 41 13.00 -3.63 1.88
C ASP A 41 12.87 -5.08 2.35
N ALA A 42 12.28 -5.97 1.54
CA ALA A 42 12.22 -7.40 1.84
C ALA A 42 13.60 -8.03 1.96
N ILE A 43 14.51 -7.73 1.00
CA ILE A 43 15.88 -8.25 1.00
C ILE A 43 16.66 -7.73 2.21
N LEU A 44 16.55 -6.45 2.55
CA LEU A 44 17.20 -5.85 3.71
C LEU A 44 16.67 -6.44 5.04
N SER A 45 15.43 -6.90 5.06
CA SER A 45 14.84 -7.62 6.21
C SER A 45 15.26 -9.10 6.27
N GLY A 46 16.07 -9.58 5.32
CA GLY A 46 16.48 -10.97 5.23
C GLY A 46 15.46 -11.89 4.55
N ALA A 47 14.36 -11.36 4.10
CA ALA A 47 13.29 -12.13 3.46
C ALA A 47 13.55 -12.34 1.96
N VAL A 48 12.85 -13.30 1.38
CA VAL A 48 12.93 -13.67 -0.04
C VAL A 48 11.67 -13.20 -0.76
N PRO A 49 11.76 -12.26 -1.70
CA PRO A 49 10.59 -11.82 -2.47
C PRO A 49 10.10 -12.91 -3.42
N ARG A 50 8.76 -13.05 -3.51
CA ARG A 50 8.02 -13.90 -4.46
C ARG A 50 7.11 -13.01 -5.29
N TYR A 51 7.33 -12.99 -6.60
CA TYR A 51 6.62 -12.08 -7.50
C TYR A 51 5.43 -12.77 -8.16
N VAL A 52 4.32 -12.03 -8.26
CA VAL A 52 3.12 -12.40 -9.00
C VAL A 52 2.84 -11.30 -10.01
N THR A 53 2.86 -11.64 -11.30
CA THR A 53 2.71 -10.67 -12.37
C THR A 53 1.26 -10.21 -12.50
N LEU A 54 1.06 -8.89 -12.59
CA LEU A 54 -0.21 -8.27 -13.00
C LEU A 54 -0.26 -8.21 -14.53
N HIS A 55 -1.38 -8.62 -15.12
CA HIS A 55 -1.50 -8.73 -16.57
C HIS A 55 -2.27 -7.57 -17.20
N GLU A 56 -1.66 -6.97 -18.22
CA GLU A 56 -2.28 -5.95 -19.07
C GLU A 56 -3.52 -6.51 -19.82
N PRO A 57 -4.48 -5.68 -20.22
CA PRO A 57 -4.52 -4.21 -20.10
C PRO A 57 -5.07 -3.71 -18.76
N ASP A 58 -5.78 -4.53 -18.00
CA ASP A 58 -6.47 -4.15 -16.76
C ASP A 58 -5.67 -4.51 -15.50
N TRP A 59 -4.44 -4.94 -15.68
CA TRP A 59 -3.55 -5.36 -14.58
C TRP A 59 -4.20 -6.42 -13.69
N THR A 60 -4.79 -7.42 -14.33
CA THR A 60 -5.52 -8.50 -13.62
C THR A 60 -4.56 -9.41 -12.87
N VAL A 61 -5.06 -9.96 -11.76
CA VAL A 61 -4.38 -11.00 -10.99
C VAL A 61 -4.78 -12.37 -11.53
N ASP A 62 -3.82 -13.21 -11.88
CA ASP A 62 -4.06 -14.62 -12.13
C ASP A 62 -4.21 -15.35 -10.78
N PRO A 63 -5.40 -15.91 -10.47
CA PRO A 63 -5.64 -16.56 -9.17
C PRO A 63 -4.77 -17.80 -8.94
N ASP A 64 -4.44 -18.55 -10.01
CA ASP A 64 -3.64 -19.77 -9.90
C ASP A 64 -2.17 -19.41 -9.65
N ALA A 65 -1.63 -18.41 -10.36
CA ALA A 65 -0.30 -17.89 -10.12
C ALA A 65 -0.17 -17.31 -8.71
N LEU A 66 -1.19 -16.57 -8.25
CA LEU A 66 -1.23 -16.05 -6.88
C LEU A 66 -1.24 -17.17 -5.84
N ALA A 67 -2.10 -18.19 -6.02
CA ALA A 67 -2.16 -19.31 -5.10
C ALA A 67 -0.84 -20.11 -5.05
N ALA A 68 -0.18 -20.28 -6.18
CA ALA A 68 1.11 -20.98 -6.28
C ALA A 68 2.28 -20.22 -5.62
N ALA A 69 2.14 -18.91 -5.42
CA ALA A 69 3.17 -18.11 -4.73
C ALA A 69 3.19 -18.32 -3.20
N PHE A 70 2.12 -18.91 -2.63
CA PHE A 70 2.02 -19.17 -1.18
C PHE A 70 2.53 -20.57 -0.83
N ASN A 71 3.30 -20.65 0.24
CA ASN A 71 3.82 -21.91 0.80
C ASN A 71 4.13 -21.74 2.32
N ASP A 72 4.67 -22.79 2.95
CA ASP A 72 4.95 -22.80 4.38
C ASP A 72 5.96 -21.74 4.86
N ARG A 73 6.73 -21.14 3.96
CA ARG A 73 7.66 -20.03 4.27
C ARG A 73 7.05 -18.65 4.05
N THR A 74 5.89 -18.57 3.41
CA THR A 74 5.24 -17.29 3.17
C THR A 74 4.77 -16.69 4.49
N ARG A 75 5.27 -15.51 4.84
CA ARG A 75 4.91 -14.78 6.07
C ARG A 75 4.18 -13.49 5.81
N ALA A 76 4.42 -12.87 4.66
CA ALA A 76 3.71 -11.64 4.31
C ALA A 76 3.34 -11.59 2.82
N ILE A 77 2.32 -10.78 2.52
CA ILE A 77 2.01 -10.31 1.18
C ILE A 77 1.93 -8.78 1.20
N ILE A 78 2.51 -8.13 0.18
CA ILE A 78 2.42 -6.68 0.01
C ILE A 78 1.40 -6.36 -1.08
N ILE A 79 0.47 -5.48 -0.76
CA ILE A 79 -0.55 -4.97 -1.69
C ILE A 79 -0.47 -3.45 -1.70
N ASN A 80 -0.25 -2.85 -2.87
CA ASN A 80 -0.36 -1.41 -3.06
C ASN A 80 -1.62 -1.12 -3.88
N THR A 81 -2.58 -0.42 -3.28
CA THR A 81 -3.85 -0.11 -3.93
C THR A 81 -4.36 1.28 -3.51
N PRO A 82 -4.51 2.20 -4.47
CA PRO A 82 -4.11 2.14 -5.89
C PRO A 82 -2.62 1.84 -6.08
N ASN A 83 -2.29 1.10 -7.14
CA ASN A 83 -0.94 0.59 -7.37
C ASN A 83 -0.03 1.59 -8.09
N ASN A 84 1.17 1.77 -7.61
CA ASN A 84 2.26 2.41 -8.33
C ASN A 84 3.17 1.31 -8.93
N PRO A 85 3.36 1.24 -10.26
CA PRO A 85 3.13 2.30 -11.26
C PRO A 85 1.85 2.17 -12.09
N THR A 86 1.05 1.12 -11.95
CA THR A 86 0.01 0.76 -12.93
C THR A 86 -1.28 1.59 -12.82
N GLY A 87 -1.53 2.19 -11.67
CA GLY A 87 -2.82 2.82 -11.36
C GLY A 87 -3.97 1.82 -11.21
N LYS A 88 -3.66 0.51 -11.00
CA LYS A 88 -4.66 -0.49 -10.66
C LYS A 88 -5.29 -0.21 -9.31
N VAL A 89 -6.60 -0.23 -9.25
CA VAL A 89 -7.38 -0.29 -8.01
C VAL A 89 -7.85 -1.73 -7.85
N PHE A 90 -7.40 -2.42 -6.82
CA PHE A 90 -7.82 -3.80 -6.58
C PHE A 90 -9.31 -3.87 -6.27
N THR A 91 -10.00 -4.78 -6.93
CA THR A 91 -11.42 -5.02 -6.71
C THR A 91 -11.67 -5.76 -5.40
N ARG A 92 -12.89 -5.62 -4.84
CA ARG A 92 -13.28 -6.41 -3.66
C ARG A 92 -13.12 -7.91 -3.89
N ALA A 93 -13.40 -8.41 -5.09
CA ALA A 93 -13.25 -9.83 -5.43
C ALA A 93 -11.79 -10.28 -5.34
N GLU A 94 -10.86 -9.55 -5.96
CA GLU A 94 -9.43 -9.84 -5.88
C GLU A 94 -8.93 -9.78 -4.43
N LEU A 95 -9.33 -8.75 -3.68
CA LEU A 95 -8.97 -8.62 -2.25
C LEU A 95 -9.56 -9.76 -1.41
N THR A 96 -10.75 -10.28 -1.75
CA THR A 96 -11.33 -11.44 -1.07
C THR A 96 -10.51 -12.71 -1.34
N THR A 97 -10.07 -12.93 -2.58
CA THR A 97 -9.17 -14.05 -2.93
C THR A 97 -7.84 -13.97 -2.17
N ILE A 98 -7.25 -12.76 -2.10
CA ILE A 98 -6.04 -12.53 -1.30
C ILE A 98 -6.29 -12.84 0.18
N ALA A 99 -7.40 -12.37 0.73
CA ALA A 99 -7.77 -12.59 2.12
C ALA A 99 -7.96 -14.07 2.45
N GLU A 100 -8.54 -14.85 1.54
CA GLU A 100 -8.68 -16.31 1.70
C GLU A 100 -7.32 -17.01 1.78
N LEU A 101 -6.37 -16.63 0.93
CA LEU A 101 -5.01 -17.15 0.97
C LEU A 101 -4.28 -16.72 2.25
N CYS A 102 -4.39 -15.47 2.67
CA CYS A 102 -3.81 -15.00 3.92
C CYS A 102 -4.34 -15.79 5.14
N ARG A 103 -5.65 -16.06 5.19
CA ARG A 103 -6.24 -16.86 6.27
C ARG A 103 -5.80 -18.32 6.22
N ARG A 104 -5.74 -18.90 5.01
CA ARG A 104 -5.36 -20.31 4.81
C ARG A 104 -3.92 -20.60 5.24
N TRP A 105 -3.01 -19.68 4.97
CA TRP A 105 -1.57 -19.83 5.19
C TRP A 105 -1.06 -19.09 6.42
N ASP A 106 -1.94 -18.44 7.17
CA ASP A 106 -1.62 -17.57 8.32
C ASP A 106 -0.60 -16.48 7.98
N VAL A 107 -0.82 -15.80 6.86
CA VAL A 107 0.05 -14.77 6.28
C VAL A 107 -0.42 -13.38 6.67
N LEU A 108 0.53 -12.50 7.04
CA LEU A 108 0.31 -11.08 7.29
C LEU A 108 0.12 -10.34 5.97
N ALA A 109 -0.88 -9.48 5.89
CA ALA A 109 -1.01 -8.53 4.79
C ALA A 109 -0.42 -7.18 5.18
N ILE A 110 0.44 -6.63 4.33
CA ILE A 110 0.97 -5.27 4.43
C ILE A 110 0.40 -4.48 3.27
N THR A 111 -0.50 -3.52 3.55
CA THR A 111 -1.16 -2.73 2.51
C THR A 111 -0.60 -1.33 2.48
N ASP A 112 -0.10 -0.90 1.31
CA ASP A 112 0.26 0.51 1.07
C ASP A 112 -0.91 1.19 0.37
N GLU A 113 -1.63 2.01 1.14
CA GLU A 113 -2.87 2.67 0.71
C GLU A 113 -2.67 4.19 0.49
N ILE A 114 -1.43 4.61 0.22
CA ILE A 114 -1.03 6.01 0.11
C ILE A 114 -1.81 6.82 -0.94
N TYR A 115 -2.45 6.14 -1.91
CA TYR A 115 -3.25 6.74 -2.98
C TYR A 115 -4.76 6.56 -2.79
N GLU A 116 -5.24 6.14 -1.62
CA GLU A 116 -6.65 5.79 -1.33
C GLU A 116 -7.68 6.85 -1.77
N HIS A 117 -7.30 8.13 -1.78
CA HIS A 117 -8.14 9.26 -2.21
C HIS A 117 -7.92 9.69 -3.66
N ILE A 118 -7.00 9.07 -4.40
CA ILE A 118 -6.70 9.40 -5.81
C ILE A 118 -7.26 8.27 -6.68
N ILE A 119 -8.57 8.28 -6.88
CA ILE A 119 -9.32 7.21 -7.56
C ILE A 119 -10.33 7.84 -8.52
N TYR A 120 -10.52 7.22 -9.69
CA TYR A 120 -11.31 7.78 -10.79
C TYR A 120 -12.39 6.81 -11.27
N ASP A 121 -13.22 7.29 -12.20
CA ASP A 121 -14.19 6.49 -12.99
C ASP A 121 -15.16 5.67 -12.13
N GLY A 122 -15.54 6.21 -10.98
CA GLY A 122 -16.48 5.53 -10.07
C GLY A 122 -15.89 4.30 -9.35
N CYS A 123 -14.58 4.05 -9.47
CA CYS A 123 -13.91 3.04 -8.65
C CYS A 123 -13.98 3.40 -7.18
N ARG A 124 -13.89 2.41 -6.33
CA ARG A 124 -13.88 2.59 -4.87
C ARG A 124 -12.68 1.88 -4.27
N HIS A 125 -11.97 2.59 -3.43
CA HIS A 125 -10.97 1.97 -2.57
C HIS A 125 -11.67 1.06 -1.54
N VAL A 126 -11.12 -0.13 -1.35
CA VAL A 126 -11.56 -1.07 -0.32
C VAL A 126 -10.33 -1.39 0.52
N PRO A 127 -10.26 -0.93 1.78
CA PRO A 127 -9.18 -1.33 2.67
C PRO A 127 -9.20 -2.85 2.88
N LEU A 128 -8.07 -3.50 2.77
CA LEU A 128 -8.01 -4.96 2.99
C LEU A 128 -8.38 -5.33 4.44
N ALA A 129 -8.04 -4.48 5.39
CA ALA A 129 -8.43 -4.66 6.80
C ALA A 129 -9.95 -4.71 7.03
N ALA A 130 -10.76 -4.18 6.07
CA ALA A 130 -12.22 -4.24 6.12
C ALA A 130 -12.83 -5.52 5.50
N ILE A 131 -12.00 -6.42 4.98
CA ILE A 131 -12.43 -7.75 4.53
C ILE A 131 -12.50 -8.69 5.74
N ASP A 132 -13.49 -9.55 5.77
CA ASP A 132 -13.74 -10.47 6.89
C ASP A 132 -12.50 -11.31 7.25
N GLY A 133 -12.12 -11.26 8.52
CA GLY A 133 -10.97 -11.98 9.06
C GLY A 133 -9.61 -11.36 8.75
N MET A 134 -9.56 -10.12 8.19
CA MET A 134 -8.31 -9.44 7.86
C MET A 134 -7.89 -8.36 8.87
N ALA A 135 -8.80 -7.88 9.72
CA ALA A 135 -8.49 -6.83 10.70
C ALA A 135 -7.31 -7.18 11.61
N ASP A 136 -7.22 -8.44 12.07
CA ASP A 136 -6.18 -8.90 12.99
C ASP A 136 -4.89 -9.39 12.30
N ARG A 137 -4.82 -9.28 10.96
CA ARG A 137 -3.68 -9.72 10.15
C ARG A 137 -3.33 -8.75 9.03
N THR A 138 -3.69 -7.47 9.17
CA THR A 138 -3.33 -6.43 8.20
C THR A 138 -2.60 -5.30 8.90
N VAL A 139 -1.50 -4.87 8.29
CA VAL A 139 -0.83 -3.59 8.58
C VAL A 139 -1.11 -2.66 7.42
N THR A 140 -1.86 -1.60 7.68
CA THR A 140 -2.16 -0.56 6.68
C THR A 140 -1.18 0.59 6.81
N LEU A 141 -0.49 0.91 5.72
CA LEU A 141 0.48 1.99 5.63
C LEU A 141 -0.11 3.15 4.84
N ASN A 142 0.13 4.37 5.33
CA ASN A 142 -0.27 5.57 4.65
C ASN A 142 0.62 6.76 5.03
N SER A 143 0.45 7.90 4.38
CA SER A 143 1.19 9.12 4.71
C SER A 143 0.50 10.38 4.18
N LEU A 144 0.98 11.54 4.62
CA LEU A 144 0.55 12.84 4.09
C LEU A 144 1.06 13.11 2.68
N SER A 145 2.02 12.33 2.21
CA SER A 145 2.86 12.62 1.04
C SER A 145 2.09 12.92 -0.24
N LYS A 146 1.07 12.13 -0.55
CA LYS A 146 0.36 12.17 -1.84
C LYS A 146 -0.95 12.94 -1.74
N THR A 147 -1.80 12.55 -0.81
CA THR A 147 -3.10 13.20 -0.60
C THR A 147 -2.96 14.70 -0.34
N TYR A 148 -1.93 15.12 0.39
CA TYR A 148 -1.73 16.53 0.75
C TYR A 148 -0.55 17.18 0.01
N SER A 149 0.05 16.50 -0.96
CA SER A 149 1.16 17.01 -1.79
C SER A 149 2.38 17.49 -1.00
N VAL A 150 2.66 16.86 0.14
CA VAL A 150 3.75 17.21 1.07
C VAL A 150 4.77 16.08 1.23
N THR A 151 5.15 15.45 0.13
CA THR A 151 6.06 14.30 0.12
C THR A 151 7.35 14.54 0.91
N GLY A 152 7.92 15.74 0.85
CA GLY A 152 9.15 16.10 1.56
C GLY A 152 9.00 16.24 3.08
N TRP A 153 7.78 16.27 3.62
CA TRP A 153 7.55 16.40 5.07
C TRP A 153 7.87 15.11 5.82
N ARG A 154 7.89 14.00 5.15
CA ARG A 154 8.18 12.69 5.74
C ARG A 154 7.32 12.39 6.97
N VAL A 155 6.00 12.50 6.84
CA VAL A 155 5.03 12.09 7.87
C VAL A 155 4.15 10.99 7.29
N GLY A 156 4.15 9.84 7.96
CA GLY A 156 3.34 8.68 7.60
C GLY A 156 3.02 7.85 8.84
N TRP A 157 2.33 6.75 8.65
CA TRP A 157 1.92 5.89 9.75
C TRP A 157 1.67 4.46 9.30
N ALA A 158 1.76 3.55 10.27
CA ALA A 158 1.26 2.20 10.18
C ALA A 158 0.06 2.03 11.12
N ILE A 159 -1.03 1.46 10.64
CA ILE A 159 -2.18 1.02 11.45
C ILE A 159 -2.11 -0.49 11.51
N SER A 160 -2.01 -1.06 12.72
CA SER A 160 -1.79 -2.48 12.90
C SER A 160 -2.51 -3.02 14.14
N PRO A 161 -2.75 -4.33 14.23
CA PRO A 161 -3.23 -4.94 15.46
C PRO A 161 -2.32 -4.62 16.66
N PRO A 162 -2.85 -4.50 17.88
CA PRO A 162 -2.08 -4.08 19.06
C PRO A 162 -0.83 -4.93 19.32
N GLY A 163 -0.88 -6.23 19.05
CA GLY A 163 0.26 -7.13 19.19
C GLY A 163 1.43 -6.79 18.27
N LEU A 164 1.14 -6.39 17.03
CA LEU A 164 2.15 -5.99 16.03
C LEU A 164 2.64 -4.55 16.27
N THR A 165 1.74 -3.66 16.69
CA THR A 165 2.08 -2.24 16.93
C THR A 165 3.27 -2.10 17.88
N GLY A 166 3.31 -2.90 18.95
CA GLY A 166 4.41 -2.88 19.92
C GLY A 166 5.76 -3.29 19.31
N ALA A 167 5.77 -4.26 18.40
CA ALA A 167 6.98 -4.70 17.70
C ALA A 167 7.43 -3.65 16.67
N ILE A 168 6.51 -3.12 15.87
CA ILE A 168 6.78 -2.08 14.86
C ILE A 168 7.36 -0.82 15.53
N ARG A 169 6.79 -0.37 16.65
CA ARG A 169 7.30 0.77 17.41
C ARG A 169 8.73 0.58 17.90
N LYS A 170 9.08 -0.60 18.38
CA LYS A 170 10.45 -0.87 18.82
C LYS A 170 11.46 -0.73 17.68
N VAL A 171 11.13 -1.21 16.49
CA VAL A 171 11.99 -1.05 15.30
C VAL A 171 12.04 0.41 14.87
N HIS A 172 10.88 1.07 14.79
CA HIS A 172 10.75 2.48 14.45
C HIS A 172 11.63 3.38 15.35
N ASP A 173 11.65 3.14 16.67
CA ASP A 173 12.46 3.90 17.61
C ASP A 173 13.97 3.86 17.28
N PHE A 174 14.47 2.72 16.78
CA PHE A 174 15.87 2.58 16.39
C PHE A 174 16.17 3.10 14.97
N LEU A 175 15.17 3.17 14.09
CA LEU A 175 15.35 3.67 12.72
C LEU A 175 15.38 5.20 12.69
N THR A 176 14.39 5.85 13.28
CA THR A 176 14.19 7.31 13.09
C THR A 176 13.72 8.05 14.33
N VAL A 177 13.33 7.37 15.40
CA VAL A 177 12.74 7.95 16.64
C VAL A 177 11.35 8.54 16.41
N GLY A 178 11.11 9.26 15.32
CA GLY A 178 9.81 9.85 14.98
C GLY A 178 9.90 10.93 13.91
N ALA A 179 8.76 11.20 13.29
CA ALA A 179 8.61 12.34 12.40
C ALA A 179 8.64 13.67 13.21
N ALA A 180 9.02 14.77 12.54
CA ALA A 180 9.11 16.08 13.17
C ALA A 180 7.76 16.52 13.76
N ALA A 181 7.72 16.83 15.06
CA ALA A 181 6.49 17.15 15.79
C ALA A 181 5.65 18.28 15.15
N PRO A 182 6.22 19.41 14.66
CA PRO A 182 5.42 20.43 13.99
C PRO A 182 4.70 19.93 12.73
N LEU A 183 5.30 18.98 12.01
CA LEU A 183 4.72 18.40 10.80
C LEU A 183 3.65 17.35 11.12
N GLN A 184 3.76 16.67 12.26
CA GLN A 184 2.68 15.80 12.75
C GLN A 184 1.44 16.61 13.13
N GLU A 185 1.62 17.76 13.80
CA GLU A 185 0.53 18.67 14.15
C GLU A 185 -0.16 19.23 12.90
N ALA A 186 0.62 19.66 11.89
CA ALA A 186 0.08 20.07 10.61
C ALA A 186 -0.67 18.90 9.90
N GLY A 187 -0.19 17.68 10.07
CA GLY A 187 -0.85 16.47 9.59
C GLY A 187 -2.21 16.23 10.23
N ALA A 188 -2.32 16.44 11.54
CA ALA A 188 -3.60 16.33 12.24
C ALA A 188 -4.64 17.33 11.70
N VAL A 189 -4.21 18.55 11.36
CA VAL A 189 -5.06 19.55 10.69
C VAL A 189 -5.46 19.06 9.28
N ALA A 190 -4.52 18.56 8.51
CA ALA A 190 -4.79 18.06 7.15
C ALA A 190 -5.81 16.91 7.14
N LEU A 191 -5.69 15.97 8.09
CA LEU A 191 -6.63 14.86 8.24
C LEU A 191 -8.06 15.30 8.64
N SER A 192 -8.25 16.55 9.07
CA SER A 192 -9.56 17.12 9.35
C SER A 192 -10.19 17.86 8.17
N PHE A 193 -9.58 17.84 7.00
CA PHE A 193 -10.13 18.50 5.81
C PHE A 193 -11.48 17.89 5.41
N PRO A 194 -12.40 18.70 4.87
CA PRO A 194 -13.73 18.24 4.49
C PRO A 194 -13.68 17.31 3.27
N GLU A 195 -14.72 16.50 3.09
CA GLU A 195 -14.86 15.58 1.95
C GLU A 195 -14.71 16.26 0.58
N THR A 196 -15.04 17.54 0.48
CA THR A 196 -14.87 18.32 -0.74
C THR A 196 -13.41 18.40 -1.17
N TYR A 197 -12.46 18.44 -0.22
CA TYR A 197 -11.03 18.42 -0.54
C TYR A 197 -10.64 17.15 -1.32
N TYR A 198 -11.07 15.99 -0.83
CA TYR A 198 -10.74 14.69 -1.45
C TYR A 198 -11.42 14.51 -2.81
N ALA A 199 -12.67 14.98 -2.94
CA ALA A 199 -13.38 14.98 -4.21
C ALA A 199 -12.70 15.89 -5.26
N GLU A 200 -12.26 17.07 -4.88
CA GLU A 200 -11.52 17.99 -5.75
C GLU A 200 -10.14 17.45 -6.14
N LEU A 201 -9.45 16.79 -5.21
CA LEU A 201 -8.18 16.12 -5.44
C LEU A 201 -8.34 15.05 -6.53
N ALA A 202 -9.26 14.11 -6.35
CA ALA A 202 -9.54 13.04 -7.31
C ALA A 202 -9.92 13.60 -8.69
N ALA A 203 -10.85 14.55 -8.75
CA ALA A 203 -11.25 15.22 -9.98
C ALA A 203 -10.09 15.95 -10.67
N GLY A 204 -9.19 16.55 -9.88
CA GLY A 204 -7.99 17.21 -10.39
C GLY A 204 -7.02 16.25 -11.07
N TYR A 205 -6.78 15.10 -10.47
CA TYR A 205 -5.93 14.06 -11.05
C TYR A 205 -6.59 13.40 -12.25
N GLN A 206 -7.89 13.11 -12.20
CA GLN A 206 -8.63 12.58 -13.34
C GLN A 206 -8.52 13.48 -14.57
N ARG A 207 -8.73 14.79 -14.42
CA ARG A 207 -8.57 15.74 -15.53
C ARG A 207 -7.17 15.73 -16.15
N ARG A 208 -6.12 15.60 -15.32
CA ARG A 208 -4.73 15.52 -15.80
C ARG A 208 -4.47 14.22 -16.56
N ARG A 209 -4.97 13.10 -16.06
CA ARG A 209 -4.94 11.82 -16.76
C ARG A 209 -5.60 11.92 -18.13
N ASP A 210 -6.84 12.39 -18.17
CA ASP A 210 -7.63 12.47 -19.40
C ASP A 210 -6.97 13.38 -20.44
N MET A 211 -6.42 14.51 -19.98
CA MET A 211 -5.65 15.41 -20.85
C MET A 211 -4.39 14.73 -21.43
N LEU A 212 -3.68 13.95 -20.61
CA LEU A 212 -2.49 13.24 -21.05
C LEU A 212 -2.84 12.13 -22.07
N LEU A 213 -3.88 11.35 -21.81
CA LEU A 213 -4.37 10.31 -22.74
C LEU A 213 -4.77 10.92 -24.08
N ALA A 214 -5.54 12.01 -24.07
CA ALA A 214 -5.92 12.74 -25.28
C ALA A 214 -4.74 13.29 -26.09
N LEU A 215 -3.59 13.50 -25.46
CA LEU A 215 -2.35 13.91 -26.13
C LEU A 215 -1.55 12.73 -26.69
N LEU A 216 -1.55 11.59 -26.00
CA LEU A 216 -0.69 10.44 -26.34
C LEU A 216 -1.33 9.51 -27.39
N GLU A 217 -2.60 9.20 -27.25
CA GLU A 217 -3.31 8.27 -28.14
C GLU A 217 -3.25 8.66 -29.62
N PRO A 218 -3.49 9.94 -30.02
CA PRO A 218 -3.39 10.35 -31.42
C PRO A 218 -1.95 10.28 -31.97
N ARG A 219 -0.96 10.13 -31.09
CA ARG A 219 0.46 10.01 -31.45
C ARG A 219 0.93 8.56 -31.54
N GLY A 220 0.02 7.61 -31.42
CA GLY A 220 0.30 6.18 -31.55
C GLY A 220 0.86 5.51 -30.29
N PHE A 221 0.79 6.15 -29.13
CA PHE A 221 1.12 5.50 -27.86
C PHE A 221 -0.03 4.57 -27.44
N GLY A 222 0.29 3.31 -27.15
CA GLY A 222 -0.64 2.42 -26.46
C GLY A 222 -0.74 2.83 -25.00
N CYS A 223 -1.94 3.19 -24.54
CA CYS A 223 -2.17 3.62 -23.18
C CYS A 223 -3.18 2.72 -22.49
N PHE A 224 -2.89 2.33 -21.26
CA PHE A 224 -3.82 1.65 -20.37
C PHE A 224 -4.30 2.67 -19.34
N PRO A 225 -5.57 3.15 -19.42
CA PRO A 225 -6.05 4.19 -18.54
C PRO A 225 -6.00 3.76 -17.07
N PRO A 226 -5.22 4.43 -16.20
CA PRO A 226 -5.19 4.11 -14.78
C PRO A 226 -6.52 4.47 -14.10
N ARG A 227 -6.85 3.73 -13.06
CA ARG A 227 -8.06 3.94 -12.26
C ARG A 227 -7.80 4.68 -10.95
N GLY A 228 -6.51 4.85 -10.63
CA GLY A 228 -6.05 5.58 -9.47
C GLY A 228 -4.63 6.09 -9.62
#